data_accce228f33b3d51aa962517f3cc5c06
#
_entry.id   accce228f33b3d51aa962517f3cc5c06
#
_cell.length_a   1.000
_cell.length_b   1.000
_cell.length_c   1.000
_cell.angle_alpha   90.00
_cell.angle_beta   90.00
_cell.angle_gamma   90.00
#
_symmetry.space_group_name_H-M   'P 1'
#
loop_
_entity.id
_entity.type
_entity.pdbx_description
1 polymer ?
#
loop_
_entity_poly.entity_id
_entity_poly.type
_entity_poly.pdbx_seq_one_letter_code
_entity_poly.pdbx_strand_id
1 'polypeptide(L)'
;MADHTEQSIVVNADATEIMAVIADFDNYPEWVGAAREVHVLERDSQGRARRVRFDLDAGVLRDTYELAYEWDADGTGVSWQLVSSDLQRDQRGRYDVVQQVPGSSKVTYTLMVDLRVPMIGQLKRRAEKAITDAALNDLKKRVEG
;
A
#
# COMPACT_ATOMS: atom_id res chain seq x y z
N MET A 1 5.89 17.24 -11.18
CA MET A 1 6.55 17.18 -9.86
C MET A 1 5.93 16.04 -9.05
N ALA A 2 6.76 15.21 -8.46
CA ALA A 2 6.29 14.09 -7.65
C ALA A 2 5.81 14.58 -6.28
N ASP A 3 4.76 13.94 -5.75
CA ASP A 3 4.24 14.21 -4.43
C ASP A 3 4.64 13.12 -3.47
N HIS A 4 5.04 13.53 -2.30
CA HIS A 4 5.53 12.65 -1.24
C HIS A 4 4.64 12.78 -0.01
N THR A 5 4.21 11.63 0.52
CA THR A 5 3.41 11.54 1.74
C THR A 5 4.04 10.53 2.69
N GLU A 6 4.15 10.87 3.96
CA GLU A 6 4.60 9.95 5.00
C GLU A 6 3.71 10.11 6.22
N GLN A 7 3.10 9.02 6.66
CA GLN A 7 2.25 9.01 7.85
C GLN A 7 2.42 7.71 8.61
N SER A 8 2.10 7.76 9.90
CA SER A 8 2.23 6.62 10.79
C SER A 8 0.98 6.44 11.64
N ILE A 9 0.76 5.19 12.06
CA ILE A 9 -0.33 4.84 12.98
C ILE A 9 0.16 3.72 13.90
N VAL A 10 -0.39 3.68 15.11
CA VAL A 10 -0.14 2.57 16.05
C VAL A 10 -1.25 1.53 15.89
N VAL A 11 -0.86 0.28 15.70
CA VAL A 11 -1.77 -0.85 15.55
C VAL A 11 -1.57 -1.80 16.73
N ASN A 12 -2.67 -2.23 17.33
CA ASN A 12 -2.65 -3.14 18.49
C ASN A 12 -2.49 -4.58 18.05
N ALA A 13 -1.30 -4.91 17.56
CA ALA A 13 -0.92 -6.24 17.10
C ALA A 13 0.60 -6.34 16.99
N ASP A 14 1.10 -7.56 16.94
CA ASP A 14 2.52 -7.79 16.70
C ASP A 14 2.87 -7.51 15.23
N ALA A 15 4.12 -7.14 14.99
CA ALA A 15 4.59 -6.81 13.65
C ALA A 15 4.38 -7.95 12.66
N THR A 16 4.54 -9.20 13.09
CA THR A 16 4.33 -10.37 12.23
C THR A 16 2.88 -10.51 11.74
N GLU A 17 1.91 -10.21 12.60
CA GLU A 17 0.50 -10.23 12.22
C GLU A 17 0.18 -9.15 11.20
N ILE A 18 0.72 -7.95 11.41
CA ILE A 18 0.51 -6.81 10.52
C ILE A 18 1.14 -7.10 9.15
N MET A 19 2.36 -7.61 9.13
CA MET A 19 3.04 -7.94 7.87
C MET A 19 2.32 -9.06 7.12
N ALA A 20 1.70 -10.01 7.83
CA ALA A 20 0.92 -11.06 7.20
C ALA A 20 -0.29 -10.49 6.45
N VAL A 21 -0.95 -9.48 7.00
CA VAL A 21 -2.07 -8.80 6.33
C VAL A 21 -1.58 -7.98 5.14
N ILE A 22 -0.47 -7.27 5.27
CA ILE A 22 0.14 -6.50 4.18
C ILE A 22 0.55 -7.42 3.03
N ALA A 23 1.00 -8.63 3.32
CA ALA A 23 1.44 -9.60 2.32
C ALA A 23 0.29 -10.38 1.67
N ASP A 24 -0.91 -10.33 2.22
CA ASP A 24 -2.06 -11.10 1.77
C ASP A 24 -2.84 -10.33 0.70
N PHE A 25 -2.25 -10.21 -0.48
CA PHE A 25 -2.81 -9.41 -1.58
C PHE A 25 -4.14 -9.94 -2.10
N ASP A 26 -4.35 -11.23 -2.07
CA ASP A 26 -5.60 -11.84 -2.59
C ASP A 26 -6.83 -11.35 -1.82
N ASN A 27 -6.66 -10.96 -0.57
CA ASN A 27 -7.74 -10.48 0.28
C ASN A 27 -7.81 -8.95 0.40
N TYR A 28 -6.97 -8.21 -0.34
CA TYR A 28 -7.01 -6.74 -0.32
C TYR A 28 -8.40 -6.16 -0.62
N PRO A 29 -9.16 -6.68 -1.60
CA PRO A 29 -10.50 -6.14 -1.85
C PRO A 29 -11.46 -6.21 -0.67
N GLU A 30 -11.20 -7.07 0.31
CA GLU A 30 -12.04 -7.20 1.49
C GLU A 30 -11.88 -6.04 2.48
N TRP A 31 -10.72 -5.35 2.46
CA TRP A 31 -10.48 -4.28 3.42
C TRP A 31 -9.95 -2.99 2.80
N VAL A 32 -9.40 -3.04 1.61
CA VAL A 32 -8.98 -1.84 0.87
C VAL A 32 -10.12 -1.45 -0.05
N GLY A 33 -10.90 -0.46 0.38
CA GLY A 33 -12.13 -0.08 -0.34
C GLY A 33 -11.92 0.36 -1.78
N ALA A 34 -10.76 0.96 -2.09
CA ALA A 34 -10.43 1.40 -3.44
C ALA A 34 -9.93 0.27 -4.34
N ALA A 35 -9.49 -0.85 -3.80
CA ALA A 35 -8.98 -1.97 -4.57
C ALA A 35 -10.13 -2.89 -5.00
N ARG A 36 -10.50 -2.82 -6.27
CA ARG A 36 -11.58 -3.68 -6.82
C ARG A 36 -11.08 -5.08 -7.08
N GLU A 37 -9.91 -5.20 -7.71
CA GLU A 37 -9.27 -6.47 -8.01
C GLU A 37 -7.78 -6.35 -7.76
N VAL A 38 -7.19 -7.42 -7.25
CA VAL A 38 -5.75 -7.51 -7.01
C VAL A 38 -5.28 -8.89 -7.48
N HIS A 39 -4.28 -8.91 -8.34
CA HIS A 39 -3.75 -10.14 -8.91
C HIS A 39 -2.24 -10.21 -8.69
N VAL A 40 -1.79 -11.25 -8.00
CA VAL A 40 -0.36 -11.54 -7.86
C VAL A 40 0.13 -12.19 -9.16
N LEU A 41 1.00 -11.49 -9.87
CA LEU A 41 1.49 -11.93 -11.18
C LEU A 41 2.74 -12.80 -11.07
N GLU A 42 3.57 -12.53 -10.08
CA GLU A 42 4.83 -13.23 -9.88
C GLU A 42 5.15 -13.34 -8.39
N ARG A 43 5.67 -14.50 -7.97
CA ARG A 43 6.11 -14.73 -6.58
C ARG A 43 7.60 -15.06 -6.56
N ASP A 44 8.27 -14.73 -5.46
CA ASP A 44 9.68 -15.09 -5.29
C ASP A 44 9.83 -16.54 -4.80
N SER A 45 11.06 -16.97 -4.58
CA SER A 45 11.35 -18.34 -4.15
C SER A 45 10.79 -18.69 -2.77
N GLN A 46 10.43 -17.68 -1.97
CA GLN A 46 9.82 -17.84 -0.65
C GLN A 46 8.30 -17.70 -0.68
N GLY A 47 7.71 -17.57 -1.86
CA GLY A 47 6.26 -17.45 -2.03
C GLY A 47 5.71 -16.05 -1.82
N ARG A 48 6.56 -15.05 -1.60
CA ARG A 48 6.13 -13.66 -1.44
C ARG A 48 5.87 -13.01 -2.79
N ALA A 49 4.89 -12.12 -2.86
CA ALA A 49 4.57 -11.43 -4.09
C ALA A 49 5.71 -10.52 -4.55
N ARG A 50 6.14 -10.67 -5.79
CA ARG A 50 7.14 -9.80 -6.43
C ARG A 50 6.52 -8.80 -7.36
N ARG A 51 5.46 -9.21 -8.07
CA ARG A 51 4.73 -8.33 -8.99
C ARG A 51 3.25 -8.51 -8.75
N VAL A 52 2.55 -7.39 -8.61
CA VAL A 52 1.13 -7.38 -8.30
C VAL A 52 0.45 -6.35 -9.19
N ARG A 53 -0.68 -6.73 -9.78
CA ARG A 53 -1.52 -5.82 -10.55
C ARG A 53 -2.73 -5.41 -9.71
N PHE A 54 -2.98 -4.12 -9.70
CA PHE A 54 -4.11 -3.53 -8.99
C PHE A 54 -5.08 -2.89 -9.96
N ASP A 55 -6.36 -3.09 -9.72
CA ASP A 55 -7.45 -2.35 -10.35
C ASP A 55 -8.05 -1.46 -9.26
N LEU A 56 -7.76 -0.18 -9.31
CA LEU A 56 -8.09 0.79 -8.30
C LEU A 56 -9.25 1.68 -8.73
N ASP A 57 -10.24 1.85 -7.85
CA ASP A 57 -11.31 2.83 -8.02
C ASP A 57 -11.47 3.59 -6.70
N ALA A 58 -10.87 4.76 -6.61
CA ALA A 58 -10.95 5.65 -5.45
C ALA A 58 -11.98 6.76 -5.66
N GLY A 59 -12.92 6.57 -6.58
CA GLY A 59 -13.95 7.54 -6.92
C GLY A 59 -13.44 8.62 -7.87
N VAL A 60 -12.56 9.48 -7.41
CA VAL A 60 -11.95 10.55 -8.22
C VAL A 60 -10.79 10.05 -9.07
N LEU A 61 -10.24 8.88 -8.73
CA LEU A 61 -9.10 8.29 -9.40
C LEU A 61 -9.39 6.82 -9.71
N ARG A 62 -9.30 6.45 -10.98
CA ARG A 62 -9.37 5.05 -11.41
C ARG A 62 -8.10 4.73 -12.18
N ASP A 63 -7.50 3.62 -11.84
CA ASP A 63 -6.25 3.20 -12.47
C ASP A 63 -6.08 1.69 -12.42
N THR A 64 -5.50 1.14 -13.47
CA THR A 64 -4.98 -0.22 -13.45
C THR A 64 -3.47 -0.11 -13.53
N TYR A 65 -2.77 -0.65 -12.54
CA TYR A 65 -1.34 -0.51 -12.46
C TYR A 65 -0.67 -1.75 -11.89
N GLU A 66 0.60 -1.89 -12.19
CA GLU A 66 1.42 -3.00 -11.73
C GLU A 66 2.58 -2.47 -10.90
N LEU A 67 2.82 -3.09 -9.76
CA LEU A 67 3.91 -2.75 -8.84
C LEU A 67 4.88 -3.93 -8.70
N ALA A 68 6.15 -3.60 -8.57
CA ALA A 68 7.19 -4.57 -8.21
C ALA A 68 7.55 -4.39 -6.74
N TYR A 69 7.54 -5.49 -5.98
CA TYR A 69 7.75 -5.48 -4.54
C TYR A 69 9.11 -6.04 -4.15
N GLU A 70 9.72 -5.42 -3.16
CA GLU A 70 10.93 -5.89 -2.50
C GLU A 70 10.68 -6.00 -1.00
N TRP A 71 10.86 -7.20 -0.45
CA TRP A 71 10.64 -7.48 0.96
C TRP A 71 11.96 -7.38 1.71
N ASP A 72 11.94 -6.71 2.89
CA ASP A 72 13.11 -6.60 3.72
C ASP A 72 13.49 -7.97 4.30
N ALA A 73 14.79 -8.21 4.45
CA ALA A 73 15.31 -9.49 4.94
C ALA A 73 14.84 -9.81 6.36
N ASP A 74 14.62 -8.77 7.20
CA ASP A 74 14.15 -8.93 8.57
C ASP A 74 12.63 -9.14 8.68
N GLY A 75 11.91 -9.04 7.56
CA GLY A 75 10.46 -9.25 7.52
C GLY A 75 9.60 -8.13 8.10
N THR A 76 10.18 -6.97 8.38
CA THR A 76 9.46 -5.85 8.99
C THR A 76 9.14 -4.71 8.04
N GLY A 77 9.46 -4.86 6.77
CA GLY A 77 9.19 -3.82 5.79
C GLY A 77 9.08 -4.37 4.38
N VAL A 78 8.44 -3.59 3.53
CA VAL A 78 8.32 -3.88 2.11
C VAL A 78 8.31 -2.56 1.35
N SER A 79 9.00 -2.52 0.22
CA SER A 79 8.98 -1.38 -0.69
C SER A 79 8.48 -1.81 -2.06
N TRP A 80 8.01 -0.84 -2.83
CA TRP A 80 7.54 -1.11 -4.18
C TRP A 80 7.83 0.06 -5.10
N GLN A 81 7.84 -0.25 -6.41
CA GLN A 81 7.96 0.75 -7.45
C GLN A 81 7.06 0.39 -8.61
N LEU A 82 6.64 1.40 -9.35
CA LEU A 82 5.75 1.25 -10.50
C LEU A 82 6.45 0.50 -11.63
N VAL A 83 5.74 -0.47 -12.21
CA VAL A 83 6.13 -1.14 -13.46
C VAL A 83 5.37 -0.53 -14.62
N SER A 84 4.05 -0.41 -14.48
CA SER A 84 3.19 0.17 -15.51
C SER A 84 1.91 0.72 -14.90
N SER A 85 1.32 1.71 -15.56
CA SER A 85 0.07 2.33 -15.12
C SER A 85 -0.58 3.08 -16.28
N ASP A 86 -1.89 3.20 -16.24
CA ASP A 86 -2.64 4.03 -17.19
C ASP A 86 -2.52 5.52 -16.83
N LEU A 87 -2.52 5.86 -15.55
CA LEU A 87 -2.54 7.25 -15.07
C LEU A 87 -1.23 7.74 -14.47
N GLN A 88 -0.40 6.83 -13.97
CA GLN A 88 0.80 7.20 -13.24
C GLN A 88 2.04 7.14 -14.12
N ARG A 89 2.92 8.11 -13.94
CA ARG A 89 4.26 8.10 -14.54
C ARG A 89 5.26 7.39 -13.66
N ASP A 90 5.11 7.54 -12.34
CA ASP A 90 5.94 6.88 -11.34
C ASP A 90 5.16 6.71 -10.04
N GLN A 91 5.48 5.65 -9.31
CA GLN A 91 5.04 5.45 -7.93
C GLN A 91 6.12 4.68 -7.19
N ARG A 92 6.44 5.15 -6.00
CA ARG A 92 7.32 4.44 -5.06
C ARG A 92 6.70 4.51 -3.69
N GLY A 93 6.72 3.40 -2.98
CA GLY A 93 6.14 3.35 -1.67
C GLY A 93 6.86 2.39 -0.74
N ARG A 94 6.51 2.48 0.53
CA ARG A 94 7.10 1.63 1.55
C ARG A 94 6.17 1.52 2.76
N TYR A 95 6.08 0.31 3.31
CA TYR A 95 5.59 0.05 4.65
C TYR A 95 6.76 -0.30 5.55
N ASP A 96 6.83 0.33 6.71
CA ASP A 96 7.72 -0.03 7.80
C ASP A 96 6.88 -0.36 9.03
N VAL A 97 7.11 -1.54 9.62
CA VAL A 97 6.39 -2.00 10.80
C VAL A 97 7.40 -2.22 11.92
N VAL A 98 7.31 -1.39 12.96
CA VAL A 98 8.24 -1.45 14.09
C VAL A 98 7.46 -1.83 15.34
N GLN A 99 7.74 -3.02 15.88
CA GLN A 99 7.13 -3.45 17.13
C GLN A 99 7.71 -2.65 18.29
N GLN A 100 6.83 -2.00 19.04
CA GLN A 100 7.23 -1.14 20.16
C GLN A 100 7.25 -1.91 21.48
N VAL A 101 6.20 -2.69 21.71
CA VAL A 101 6.03 -3.61 22.86
C VAL A 101 5.23 -4.79 22.36
N PRO A 102 5.18 -5.91 23.12
CA PRO A 102 4.32 -7.03 22.72
C PRO A 102 2.87 -6.57 22.52
N GLY A 103 2.29 -6.91 21.38
CA GLY A 103 0.93 -6.54 21.03
C GLY A 103 0.72 -5.11 20.54
N SER A 104 1.79 -4.36 20.26
CA SER A 104 1.67 -3.00 19.75
C SER A 104 2.82 -2.65 18.81
N SER A 105 2.49 -2.18 17.61
CA SER A 105 3.46 -1.83 16.59
C SER A 105 3.12 -0.49 15.94
N LYS A 106 4.15 0.22 15.50
CA LYS A 106 4.00 1.45 14.73
C LYS A 106 4.16 1.11 13.25
N VAL A 107 3.16 1.47 12.46
CA VAL A 107 3.17 1.28 11.00
C VAL A 107 3.39 2.63 10.35
N THR A 108 4.44 2.75 9.55
CA THR A 108 4.72 3.95 8.76
C THR A 108 4.52 3.64 7.29
N TYR A 109 3.75 4.47 6.62
CA TYR A 109 3.45 4.36 5.19
C TYR A 109 4.03 5.58 4.48
N THR A 110 4.88 5.33 3.51
CA THR A 110 5.51 6.37 2.70
C THR A 110 5.08 6.15 1.25
N LEU A 111 4.64 7.22 0.58
CA LEU A 111 4.20 7.14 -0.80
C LEU A 111 4.65 8.35 -1.59
N MET A 112 5.20 8.09 -2.77
CA MET A 112 5.51 9.09 -3.78
C MET A 112 4.77 8.71 -5.06
N VAL A 113 3.99 9.64 -5.61
CA VAL A 113 3.24 9.43 -6.86
C VAL A 113 3.49 10.59 -7.80
N ASP A 114 3.72 10.26 -9.08
CA ASP A 114 3.80 11.23 -10.16
C ASP A 114 2.77 10.82 -11.22
N LEU A 115 1.81 11.71 -11.48
CA LEU A 115 0.72 11.44 -12.43
C LEU A 115 1.07 11.99 -13.81
N ARG A 116 0.63 11.28 -14.86
CA ARG A 116 0.79 11.71 -16.26
C ARG A 116 -0.03 12.96 -16.56
N VAL A 117 -1.18 13.08 -15.89
CA VAL A 117 -2.10 14.20 -16.05
C VAL A 117 -2.15 14.99 -14.76
N PRO A 118 -1.96 16.32 -14.80
CA PRO A 118 -2.03 17.13 -13.58
C PRO A 118 -3.41 17.03 -12.96
N MET A 119 -3.45 16.82 -11.65
CA MET A 119 -4.69 16.89 -10.87
C MET A 119 -4.77 18.23 -10.16
N ILE A 120 -5.96 18.79 -10.12
CA ILE A 120 -6.24 20.04 -9.41
C ILE A 120 -6.22 19.78 -7.91
N GLY A 121 -5.75 20.74 -7.12
CA GLY A 121 -5.41 20.61 -5.72
C GLY A 121 -6.38 19.83 -4.83
N GLN A 122 -7.70 20.09 -4.91
CA GLN A 122 -8.68 19.39 -4.07
C GLN A 122 -8.84 17.92 -4.45
N LEU A 123 -8.85 17.62 -5.75
CA LEU A 123 -8.97 16.24 -6.23
C LEU A 123 -7.76 15.43 -5.85
N LYS A 124 -6.59 16.05 -5.95
CA LYS A 124 -5.32 15.44 -5.56
C LYS A 124 -5.29 15.11 -4.08
N ARG A 125 -5.71 16.05 -3.22
CA ARG A 125 -5.78 15.83 -1.77
C ARG A 125 -6.76 14.72 -1.39
N ARG A 126 -7.91 14.63 -2.08
CA ARG A 126 -8.87 13.55 -1.87
C ARG A 126 -8.30 12.19 -2.22
N ALA A 127 -7.60 12.12 -3.36
CA ALA A 127 -6.98 10.86 -3.80
C ALA A 127 -5.89 10.42 -2.82
N GLU A 128 -5.02 11.34 -2.40
CA GLU A 128 -3.97 11.07 -1.42
C GLU A 128 -4.55 10.61 -0.08
N LYS A 129 -5.59 11.30 0.40
CA LYS A 129 -6.26 10.94 1.64
C LYS A 129 -6.90 9.55 1.55
N ALA A 130 -7.60 9.24 0.45
CA ALA A 130 -8.21 7.94 0.28
C ALA A 130 -7.18 6.81 0.28
N ILE A 131 -6.05 7.00 -0.39
CA ILE A 131 -4.97 6.03 -0.44
C ILE A 131 -4.34 5.85 0.95
N THR A 132 -4.04 6.95 1.63
CA THR A 132 -3.42 6.91 2.96
C THR A 132 -4.36 6.31 4.00
N ASP A 133 -5.64 6.67 3.98
CA ASP A 133 -6.65 6.11 4.88
C ASP A 133 -6.79 4.60 4.68
N ALA A 134 -6.80 4.14 3.44
CA ALA A 134 -6.85 2.72 3.15
C ALA A 134 -5.57 2.01 3.64
N ALA A 135 -4.42 2.61 3.39
CA ALA A 135 -3.14 2.02 3.76
C ALA A 135 -2.94 1.90 5.27
N LEU A 136 -3.46 2.82 6.05
CA LEU A 136 -3.25 2.86 7.50
C LEU A 136 -4.51 2.55 8.30
N ASN A 137 -5.58 3.32 8.13
CA ASN A 137 -6.79 3.13 8.95
C ASN A 137 -7.51 1.82 8.63
N ASP A 138 -7.64 1.48 7.37
CA ASP A 138 -8.29 0.24 6.98
C ASP A 138 -7.43 -0.98 7.33
N LEU A 139 -6.11 -0.85 7.23
CA LEU A 139 -5.17 -1.87 7.69
C LEU A 139 -5.35 -2.12 9.20
N LYS A 140 -5.40 -1.04 10.00
CA LYS A 140 -5.60 -1.14 11.44
C LYS A 140 -6.90 -1.87 11.77
N LYS A 141 -7.99 -1.51 11.10
CA LYS A 141 -9.29 -2.18 11.30
C LYS A 141 -9.23 -3.66 10.93
N ARG A 142 -8.57 -3.98 9.82
CA ARG A 142 -8.44 -5.38 9.37
C ARG A 142 -7.64 -6.23 10.36
N VAL A 143 -6.56 -5.68 10.89
CA VAL A 143 -5.68 -6.39 11.82
C VAL A 143 -6.32 -6.55 13.20
N GLU A 144 -6.93 -5.49 13.71
CA GLU A 144 -7.53 -5.48 15.05
C GLU A 144 -8.89 -6.18 15.12
N GLY A 145 -9.48 -6.44 13.97
CA GLY A 145 -10.79 -7.10 13.88
C GLY A 145 -11.88 -6.11 13.58
#